data_347d2ea66038e867391ea87c0e67039a
#
_entry.id   347d2ea66038e867391ea87c0e67039a
#
_cell.length_a   1.000
_cell.length_b   1.000
_cell.length_c   1.000
_cell.angle_alpha   90.00
_cell.angle_beta   90.00
_cell.angle_gamma   90.00
#
_symmetry.space_group_name_H-M   'P 1'
#
loop_
_entity.id
_entity.type
_entity.pdbx_description
1 polymer ?
#
loop_
_entity_poly.entity_id
_entity_poly.type
_entity_poly.pdbx_seq_one_letter_code
_entity_poly.pdbx_strand_id
1 'polypeptide(L)'
;MFAIFIDNEGRSKLHMGGYDLAKYARGPINFHSLLSDSFWEMPLHKVRAGKLSFVPIVQRVMVDSGTSLNLMPEHDYKVLYRHFFENKF
;
A
#
# COMPACT_ATOMS: atom_id res chain seq x y z
N MET A 1 12.05 -6.02 -14.54
CA MET A 1 10.62 -5.85 -14.19
C MET A 1 10.07 -7.13 -13.59
N PHE A 2 9.25 -7.01 -12.59
CA PHE A 2 8.51 -8.16 -12.05
C PHE A 2 7.14 -7.69 -11.55
N ALA A 3 6.22 -8.63 -11.37
CA ALA A 3 4.88 -8.37 -10.84
C ALA A 3 4.48 -9.48 -9.89
N ILE A 4 3.77 -9.11 -8.83
CA ILE A 4 3.28 -10.05 -7.81
C ILE A 4 1.77 -10.01 -7.80
N PHE A 5 1.16 -11.19 -7.89
CA PHE A 5 -0.26 -11.38 -7.66
C PHE A 5 -0.43 -12.31 -6.45
N ILE A 6 -1.18 -11.85 -5.45
CA ILE A 6 -1.40 -12.62 -4.21
C ILE A 6 -2.87 -12.98 -4.10
N ASP A 7 -3.14 -14.27 -3.86
CA ASP A 7 -4.48 -14.83 -3.78
C ASP A 7 -4.58 -15.70 -2.52
N ASN A 8 -5.73 -15.62 -1.85
CA ASN A 8 -6.02 -16.44 -0.67
C ASN A 8 -6.27 -17.91 -0.97
N GLU A 9 -6.47 -18.26 -2.23
CA GLU A 9 -6.79 -19.62 -2.67
C GLU A 9 -5.60 -20.38 -3.25
N GLY A 10 -4.38 -19.90 -3.01
CA GLY A 10 -3.15 -20.57 -3.43
C GLY A 10 -2.81 -20.40 -4.91
N ARG A 11 -3.39 -19.40 -5.59
CA ARG A 11 -3.14 -19.12 -7.01
C ARG A 11 -2.19 -17.95 -7.22
N SER A 12 -1.42 -17.59 -6.20
CA SER A 12 -0.47 -16.48 -6.26
C SER A 12 0.60 -16.74 -7.31
N LYS A 13 1.06 -15.67 -7.95
CA LYS A 13 2.04 -15.71 -9.04
C LYS A 13 3.08 -14.61 -8.89
N LEU A 14 4.31 -14.96 -9.24
CA LEU A 14 5.38 -14.00 -9.48
C LEU A 14 5.72 -14.00 -10.95
N HIS A 15 5.56 -12.86 -11.61
CA HIS A 15 5.87 -12.69 -13.01
C HIS A 15 7.20 -11.98 -13.16
N MET A 16 8.10 -12.56 -13.94
CA MET A 16 9.40 -11.98 -14.26
C MET A 16 9.38 -11.43 -15.68
N GLY A 17 9.85 -10.20 -15.85
CA GLY A 17 9.94 -9.56 -17.15
C GLY A 17 8.68 -8.89 -17.68
N GLY A 18 7.57 -8.93 -16.92
CA GLY A 18 6.33 -8.31 -17.36
C GLY A 18 5.18 -8.56 -16.41
N TYR A 19 3.96 -8.25 -16.87
CA TYR A 19 2.73 -8.43 -16.10
C TYR A 19 1.57 -8.74 -17.05
N ASP A 20 0.50 -9.33 -16.51
CA ASP A 20 -0.70 -9.69 -17.27
C ASP A 20 -1.91 -8.94 -16.70
N LEU A 21 -2.27 -7.81 -17.31
CA LEU A 21 -3.41 -7.00 -16.87
C LEU A 21 -4.73 -7.69 -17.11
N ALA A 22 -4.88 -8.37 -18.25
CA ALA A 22 -6.15 -8.97 -18.62
C ALA A 22 -6.58 -10.04 -17.61
N LYS A 23 -5.62 -10.77 -17.06
CA LYS A 23 -5.88 -11.89 -16.16
C LYS A 23 -5.94 -11.47 -14.68
N TYR A 24 -5.10 -10.52 -14.27
CA TYR A 24 -4.91 -10.23 -12.83
C TYR A 24 -5.31 -8.84 -12.39
N ALA A 25 -5.54 -7.89 -13.30
CA ALA A 25 -5.91 -6.53 -12.96
C ALA A 25 -7.39 -6.26 -13.19
N ARG A 26 -7.98 -5.47 -12.30
CA ARG A 26 -9.38 -5.04 -12.42
C ARG A 26 -9.52 -3.66 -13.06
N GLY A 27 -8.42 -3.02 -13.37
CA GLY A 27 -8.39 -1.69 -13.97
C GLY A 27 -7.01 -1.37 -14.50
N PRO A 28 -6.77 -0.11 -14.91
CA PRO A 28 -5.48 0.29 -15.44
C PRO A 28 -4.41 0.26 -14.35
N ILE A 29 -3.14 0.11 -14.78
CA ILE A 29 -2.00 0.24 -13.89
C ILE A 29 -1.72 1.73 -13.68
N ASN A 30 -1.51 2.11 -12.42
CA ASN A 30 -1.03 3.43 -12.05
C ASN A 30 0.47 3.35 -11.78
N PHE A 31 1.22 4.26 -12.36
CA PHE A 31 2.67 4.32 -12.21
C PHE A 31 3.05 5.45 -11.27
N HIS A 32 4.00 5.18 -10.39
CA HIS A 32 4.50 6.15 -9.41
C HIS A 32 6.01 6.22 -9.48
N SER A 33 6.56 7.41 -9.34
CA SER A 33 8.01 7.60 -9.31
C SER A 33 8.58 7.09 -7.99
N LEU A 34 9.74 6.44 -8.08
CA LEU A 34 10.46 5.99 -6.90
C LEU A 34 11.31 7.12 -6.32
N LEU A 35 11.38 7.20 -4.99
CA LEU A 35 12.18 8.18 -4.26
C LEU A 35 13.58 7.67 -3.92
N SER A 36 13.83 6.37 -4.12
CA SER A 36 15.08 5.72 -3.73
C SER A 36 15.52 4.73 -4.79
N ASP A 37 16.83 4.55 -4.95
CA ASP A 37 17.41 3.52 -5.80
C ASP A 37 17.49 2.17 -5.08
N SER A 38 17.32 2.16 -3.77
CA SER A 38 17.51 0.97 -2.93
C SER A 38 16.24 0.37 -2.41
N PHE A 39 15.15 1.14 -2.34
CA PHE A 39 13.88 0.70 -1.76
C PHE A 39 12.72 1.11 -2.65
N TRP A 40 11.62 0.35 -2.55
CA TRP A 40 10.36 0.65 -3.25
C TRP A 40 9.59 1.73 -2.49
N GLU A 41 10.16 2.93 -2.44
CA GLU A 41 9.59 4.09 -1.77
C GLU A 41 8.91 5.03 -2.74
N MET A 42 7.73 5.51 -2.37
CA MET A 42 6.95 6.45 -3.16
C MET A 42 6.52 7.64 -2.31
N PRO A 43 6.22 8.80 -2.92
CA PRO A 43 5.62 9.90 -2.18
C PRO A 43 4.28 9.48 -1.56
N LEU A 44 4.04 9.93 -0.33
CA LEU A 44 2.78 9.75 0.36
C LEU A 44 2.21 11.12 0.70
N HIS A 45 1.14 11.50 0.02
CA HIS A 45 0.54 12.83 0.19
C HIS A 45 -0.68 12.81 1.11
N LYS A 46 -1.42 11.73 1.12
CA LYS A 46 -2.69 11.65 1.82
C LYS A 46 -3.04 10.21 2.13
N VAL A 47 -3.63 9.99 3.29
CA VAL A 47 -4.18 8.69 3.68
C VAL A 47 -5.70 8.81 3.72
N ARG A 48 -6.36 7.86 3.10
CA ARG A 48 -7.83 7.76 3.10
C ARG A 48 -8.24 6.37 3.56
N ALA A 49 -9.19 6.34 4.47
CA ALA A 49 -9.73 5.08 4.98
C ALA A 49 -11.24 5.28 5.24
N GLY A 50 -12.06 4.76 4.35
CA GLY A 50 -13.50 5.01 4.39
C GLY A 50 -13.79 6.50 4.23
N LYS A 51 -14.44 7.09 5.22
CA LYS A 51 -14.76 8.53 5.24
C LYS A 51 -13.64 9.39 5.82
N LEU A 52 -12.66 8.76 6.47
CA LEU A 52 -11.51 9.45 7.02
C LEU A 52 -10.53 9.83 5.92
N SER A 53 -9.99 11.03 6.02
CA SER A 53 -8.93 11.49 5.13
C SER A 53 -8.03 12.43 5.92
N PHE A 54 -6.72 12.20 5.89
CA PHE A 54 -5.77 13.05 6.60
C PHE A 54 -4.42 13.08 5.90
N VAL A 55 -3.63 14.12 6.20
CA VAL A 55 -2.25 14.24 5.74
C VAL A 55 -1.34 13.60 6.80
N PRO A 56 -0.60 12.54 6.44
CA PRO A 56 0.28 11.90 7.42
C PRO A 56 1.49 12.79 7.73
N ILE A 57 2.11 12.56 8.90
CA ILE A 57 3.32 13.30 9.28
C ILE A 57 4.54 12.88 8.46
N VAL A 58 4.55 11.66 7.92
CA VAL A 58 5.58 11.19 6.99
C VAL A 58 5.08 11.32 5.57
N GLN A 59 5.99 11.66 4.64
CA GLN A 59 5.64 11.91 3.24
C GLN A 59 6.15 10.82 2.31
N ARG A 60 6.49 9.67 2.87
CA ARG A 60 7.00 8.52 2.11
C ARG A 60 6.31 7.25 2.57
N VAL A 61 6.11 6.34 1.63
CA VAL A 61 5.61 5.00 1.90
C VAL A 61 6.52 3.98 1.22
N MET A 62 6.86 2.92 1.93
CA MET A 62 7.59 1.79 1.37
C MET A 62 6.61 0.65 1.12
N VAL A 63 6.56 0.18 -0.12
CA VAL A 63 5.74 -0.96 -0.49
C VAL A 63 6.57 -2.22 -0.35
N ASP A 64 6.23 -3.05 0.62
CA ASP A 64 7.02 -4.22 0.99
C ASP A 64 6.11 -5.44 1.15
N SER A 65 6.16 -6.35 0.19
CA SER A 65 5.37 -7.59 0.23
C SER A 65 5.85 -8.57 1.29
N GLY A 66 7.07 -8.36 1.84
CA GLY A 66 7.63 -9.19 2.90
C GLY A 66 7.21 -8.77 4.31
N THR A 67 6.47 -7.67 4.45
CA THR A 67 6.00 -7.18 5.73
C THR A 67 4.57 -7.66 5.98
N SER A 68 4.34 -8.32 7.11
CA SER A 68 3.04 -8.90 7.44
C SER A 68 2.02 -7.86 7.93
N LEU A 69 2.48 -6.73 8.45
CA LEU A 69 1.65 -5.68 9.02
C LEU A 69 1.95 -4.35 8.35
N ASN A 70 0.97 -3.46 8.35
CA ASN A 70 1.19 -2.08 7.98
C ASN A 70 1.83 -1.36 9.15
N LEU A 71 2.99 -0.75 8.93
CA LEU A 71 3.72 0.00 9.94
C LEU A 71 3.61 1.49 9.65
N MET A 72 3.39 2.29 10.68
CA MET A 72 3.27 3.73 10.54
C MET A 72 3.71 4.44 11.82
N PRO A 73 4.03 5.75 11.74
CA PRO A 73 4.32 6.53 12.94
C PRO A 73 3.14 6.53 13.92
N GLU A 74 3.45 6.62 15.20
CA GLU A 74 2.43 6.59 16.26
C GLU A 74 1.34 7.65 16.08
N HIS A 75 1.71 8.85 15.67
CA HIS A 75 0.75 9.94 15.43
C HIS A 75 -0.29 9.54 14.38
N ASP A 76 0.16 9.02 13.25
CA ASP A 76 -0.74 8.62 12.16
C ASP A 76 -1.57 7.41 12.55
N TYR A 77 -0.98 6.49 13.29
CA TYR A 77 -1.71 5.34 13.84
C TYR A 77 -2.84 5.77 14.77
N LYS A 78 -2.58 6.74 15.65
CA LYS A 78 -3.61 7.25 16.56
C LYS A 78 -4.77 7.90 15.83
N VAL A 79 -4.52 8.59 14.73
CA VAL A 79 -5.59 9.17 13.90
C VAL A 79 -6.52 8.06 13.40
N LEU A 80 -5.95 6.99 12.85
CA LEU A 80 -6.73 5.84 12.37
C LEU A 80 -7.45 5.13 13.52
N TYR A 81 -6.76 4.89 14.63
CA TYR A 81 -7.32 4.20 15.78
C TYR A 81 -8.55 4.92 16.35
N ARG A 82 -8.45 6.24 16.52
CA ARG A 82 -9.58 7.04 17.03
C ARG A 82 -10.77 6.99 16.11
N HIS A 83 -10.54 7.03 14.81
CA HIS A 83 -11.62 6.99 13.83
C HIS A 83 -12.35 5.64 13.86
N PHE A 84 -11.61 4.53 13.90
CA PHE A 84 -12.19 3.21 13.77
C PHE A 84 -12.60 2.54 15.08
N PHE A 85 -11.96 2.89 16.18
CA PHE A 85 -12.13 2.14 17.43
C PHE A 85 -12.61 2.98 18.61
N GLU A 86 -12.10 4.20 18.78
CA GLU A 86 -12.33 4.96 20.00
C GLU A 86 -13.78 5.43 20.17
N ASN A 87 -14.48 5.75 19.10
CA ASN A 87 -15.86 6.23 19.14
C ASN A 87 -16.91 5.13 18.96
N LYS A 88 -16.49 3.87 18.93
CA LYS A 88 -17.39 2.72 18.70
C LYS A 88 -17.52 1.78 19.89
N PHE A 89 -16.78 2.03 20.93
CA PHE A 89 -16.76 1.19 22.13
C PHE A 89 -17.04 1.97 23.39
#